data_c446b6f7bfa5e3cdffc47b2fb4426488
#
_entry.id   c446b6f7bfa5e3cdffc47b2fb4426488
#
_cell.length_a   1.000
_cell.length_b   1.000
_cell.length_c   1.000
_cell.angle_alpha   90.00
_cell.angle_beta   90.00
_cell.angle_gamma   90.00
#
_symmetry.space_group_name_H-M   'P 1'
#
loop_
_entity.id
_entity.type
_entity.pdbx_description
1 polymer ?
#
loop_
_entity_poly.entity_id
_entity_poly.type
_entity_poly.pdbx_seq_one_letter_code
_entity_poly.pdbx_strand_id
1 'polypeptide(L)'
;QMCIRDRCTAQDHIELPYRQLLGRCEAHAEALQSMASQLNELSSLIAQAQSLYAQAEEASRKGLNIMLRGLFMSSRESAILALTASALMGVRRSYAKEGKFNKFYLVESTAWMQESFVSVLGEHASRLNIQERPSKDTSILEYITKTLFMVTKPGAAIAEGLSGKGSVNRGLKKIDRLLIPYFDKDHGDNLSVTRVYPKTKVVRGGTSTKDAIADQRRLSEGPLNGERESGLEYGTIACCKYRKADGTYAWRIIIPGTDGNHDSPMDWYTNFELMSADERQRGTAESLRFLDETMKQAGIQPDDPVEIVGHSQGGIIAAAAATDFQDKYDIQHIATLGSPIANFEI
;
A
#
# COMPACT_ATOMS: atom_id res chain seq x y z
N GLN A 1 -13.21 -33.69 15.97
CA GLN A 1 -13.50 -35.12 15.66
C GLN A 1 -13.53 -36.05 16.89
N MET A 2 -13.52 -35.54 18.11
CA MET A 2 -13.14 -36.35 19.24
C MET A 2 -14.24 -36.71 20.25
N CYS A 3 -15.51 -36.47 20.03
CA CYS A 3 -16.46 -36.65 21.14
C CYS A 3 -17.75 -37.41 20.86
N ILE A 4 -18.00 -37.90 19.66
CA ILE A 4 -19.27 -38.57 19.38
C ILE A 4 -19.12 -40.08 19.34
N ARG A 5 -17.94 -40.61 19.03
CA ARG A 5 -17.75 -42.09 18.91
C ARG A 5 -17.68 -42.88 20.22
N ASP A 6 -17.19 -42.27 21.28
CA ASP A 6 -16.92 -43.00 22.55
C ASP A 6 -18.06 -42.94 23.57
N ARG A 7 -19.15 -42.22 23.31
CA ARG A 7 -20.27 -42.09 24.26
C ARG A 7 -21.58 -42.72 23.84
N CYS A 8 -21.63 -43.41 22.72
CA CYS A 8 -22.83 -44.07 22.22
C CYS A 8 -22.76 -45.61 22.31
N THR A 9 -22.10 -46.16 23.31
CA THR A 9 -22.31 -47.55 23.72
C THR A 9 -23.49 -47.60 24.67
N ALA A 10 -24.71 -47.50 24.15
CA ALA A 10 -25.89 -47.73 24.93
C ALA A 10 -26.02 -49.24 25.13
N GLN A 11 -26.11 -49.68 26.39
CA GLN A 11 -26.40 -51.02 26.74
C GLN A 11 -27.81 -51.48 26.25
N ASP A 12 -27.95 -52.73 25.89
CA ASP A 12 -28.93 -53.42 25.09
C ASP A 12 -30.39 -53.43 25.56
N HIS A 13 -30.94 -52.40 26.12
CA HIS A 13 -32.30 -52.43 26.65
C HIS A 13 -33.27 -51.34 26.24
N ILE A 14 -32.96 -50.54 25.25
CA ILE A 14 -33.90 -49.56 24.71
C ILE A 14 -34.04 -49.79 23.21
N GLU A 15 -35.24 -50.16 22.77
CA GLU A 15 -35.62 -50.27 21.34
C GLU A 15 -35.66 -48.92 20.65
N LEU A 16 -34.61 -48.16 20.76
CA LEU A 16 -34.43 -46.95 20.00
C LEU A 16 -33.67 -47.28 18.70
N PRO A 17 -33.98 -46.64 17.57
CA PRO A 17 -33.38 -46.96 16.26
C PRO A 17 -31.95 -46.39 16.14
N TYR A 18 -31.10 -46.72 17.12
CA TYR A 18 -29.72 -46.26 17.21
C TYR A 18 -28.90 -46.59 15.95
N ARG A 19 -29.14 -47.76 15.34
CA ARG A 19 -28.47 -48.16 14.10
C ARG A 19 -28.84 -47.21 12.93
N GLN A 20 -30.13 -46.83 12.87
CA GLN A 20 -30.56 -45.87 11.84
C GLN A 20 -30.03 -44.48 12.12
N LEU A 21 -29.96 -44.04 13.37
CA LEU A 21 -29.37 -42.76 13.75
C LEU A 21 -27.87 -42.73 13.45
N LEU A 22 -27.16 -43.82 13.82
CA LEU A 22 -25.73 -43.94 13.53
C LEU A 22 -25.45 -43.89 12.02
N GLY A 23 -26.19 -44.66 11.23
CA GLY A 23 -26.06 -44.63 9.75
C GLY A 23 -26.38 -43.26 9.15
N ARG A 24 -27.35 -42.50 9.69
CA ARG A 24 -27.60 -41.12 9.28
C ARG A 24 -26.46 -40.20 9.67
N CYS A 25 -25.89 -40.33 10.86
CA CYS A 25 -24.75 -39.51 11.28
C CYS A 25 -23.52 -39.80 10.42
N GLU A 26 -23.26 -41.05 10.07
CA GLU A 26 -22.16 -41.44 9.16
C GLU A 26 -22.39 -40.88 7.77
N ALA A 27 -23.58 -41.00 7.20
CA ALA A 27 -23.92 -40.44 5.90
C ALA A 27 -23.78 -38.88 5.86
N HIS A 28 -24.20 -38.22 6.96
CA HIS A 28 -23.99 -36.77 7.06
C HIS A 28 -22.52 -36.40 7.21
N ALA A 29 -21.74 -37.19 7.95
CA ALA A 29 -20.30 -36.95 8.08
C ALA A 29 -19.57 -37.08 6.72
N GLU A 30 -19.91 -38.11 5.94
CA GLU A 30 -19.40 -38.33 4.60
C GLU A 30 -19.81 -37.19 3.64
N ALA A 31 -21.08 -36.77 3.70
CA ALA A 31 -21.57 -35.64 2.90
C ALA A 31 -20.86 -34.33 3.23
N LEU A 32 -20.63 -34.03 4.51
CA LEU A 32 -19.86 -32.85 4.96
C LEU A 32 -18.40 -32.93 4.53
N GLN A 33 -17.80 -34.11 4.58
CA GLN A 33 -16.43 -34.32 4.14
C GLN A 33 -16.29 -34.15 2.63
N SER A 34 -17.26 -34.66 1.84
CA SER A 34 -17.34 -34.44 0.41
C SER A 34 -17.52 -32.94 0.07
N MET A 35 -18.41 -32.25 0.79
CA MET A 35 -18.62 -30.81 0.60
C MET A 35 -17.36 -30.02 0.96
N ALA A 36 -16.65 -30.33 2.01
CA ALA A 36 -15.40 -29.70 2.38
C ALA A 36 -14.32 -29.89 1.29
N SER A 37 -14.24 -31.09 0.71
CA SER A 37 -13.34 -31.35 -0.42
C SER A 37 -13.68 -30.50 -1.66
N GLN A 38 -14.97 -30.43 -2.03
CA GLN A 38 -15.43 -29.60 -3.14
C GLN A 38 -15.18 -28.10 -2.91
N LEU A 39 -15.36 -27.61 -1.68
CA LEU A 39 -15.06 -26.22 -1.33
C LEU A 39 -13.56 -25.92 -1.41
N ASN A 40 -12.71 -26.85 -1.01
CA ASN A 40 -11.26 -26.70 -1.14
C ASN A 40 -10.83 -26.68 -2.61
N GLU A 41 -11.41 -27.54 -3.45
CA GLU A 41 -11.16 -27.55 -4.90
C GLU A 41 -11.61 -26.23 -5.53
N LEU A 42 -12.82 -25.77 -5.22
CA LEU A 42 -13.33 -24.49 -5.70
C LEU A 42 -12.45 -23.32 -5.27
N SER A 43 -11.99 -23.32 -4.02
CA SER A 43 -11.06 -22.31 -3.51
C SER A 43 -9.75 -22.30 -4.29
N SER A 44 -9.21 -23.49 -4.59
CA SER A 44 -7.99 -23.61 -5.43
C SER A 44 -8.21 -23.09 -6.84
N LEU A 45 -9.34 -23.41 -7.47
CA LEU A 45 -9.68 -22.92 -8.81
C LEU A 45 -9.85 -21.40 -8.85
N ILE A 46 -10.47 -20.81 -7.81
CA ILE A 46 -10.61 -19.36 -7.68
C ILE A 46 -9.24 -18.71 -7.53
N ALA A 47 -8.36 -19.25 -6.69
CA ALA A 47 -7.01 -18.73 -6.51
C ALA A 47 -6.19 -18.80 -7.81
N GLN A 48 -6.32 -19.90 -8.55
CA GLN A 48 -5.68 -20.07 -9.85
C GLN A 48 -6.23 -19.06 -10.90
N ALA A 49 -7.54 -18.88 -10.97
CA ALA A 49 -8.15 -17.90 -11.86
C ALA A 49 -7.69 -16.47 -11.50
N GLN A 50 -7.66 -16.14 -10.22
CA GLN A 50 -7.17 -14.84 -9.74
C GLN A 50 -5.70 -14.61 -10.14
N SER A 51 -4.85 -15.63 -9.98
CA SER A 51 -3.45 -15.57 -10.41
C SER A 51 -3.30 -15.31 -11.91
N LEU A 52 -4.08 -16.01 -12.74
CA LEU A 52 -4.07 -15.83 -14.20
C LEU A 52 -4.56 -14.42 -14.61
N TYR A 53 -5.60 -13.91 -13.96
CA TYR A 53 -6.06 -12.54 -14.18
C TYR A 53 -5.01 -11.51 -13.79
N ALA A 54 -4.38 -11.67 -12.62
CA ALA A 54 -3.31 -10.78 -12.16
C ALA A 54 -2.11 -10.78 -13.12
N GLN A 55 -1.71 -11.94 -13.63
CA GLN A 55 -0.63 -12.05 -14.61
C GLN A 55 -0.98 -11.38 -15.95
N ALA A 56 -2.21 -11.57 -16.44
CA ALA A 56 -2.67 -10.94 -17.68
C ALA A 56 -2.77 -9.42 -17.56
N GLU A 57 -3.28 -8.94 -16.43
CA GLU A 57 -3.34 -7.51 -16.12
C GLU A 57 -1.94 -6.90 -16.02
N GLU A 58 -1.01 -7.56 -15.32
CA GLU A 58 0.36 -7.12 -15.20
C GLU A 58 1.08 -7.07 -16.57
N ALA A 59 0.92 -8.10 -17.40
CA ALA A 59 1.50 -8.14 -18.75
C ALA A 59 0.95 -6.99 -19.61
N SER A 60 -0.35 -6.74 -19.56
CA SER A 60 -1.01 -5.64 -20.28
C SER A 60 -0.52 -4.28 -19.78
N ARG A 61 -0.40 -4.11 -18.47
CA ARG A 61 0.12 -2.90 -17.85
C ARG A 61 1.58 -2.65 -18.23
N LYS A 62 2.42 -3.69 -18.18
CA LYS A 62 3.83 -3.59 -18.60
C LYS A 62 3.94 -3.18 -20.08
N GLY A 63 3.13 -3.78 -20.97
CA GLY A 63 3.08 -3.41 -22.37
C GLY A 63 2.68 -1.95 -22.58
N LEU A 64 1.63 -1.50 -21.92
CA LEU A 64 1.20 -0.10 -21.96
C LEU A 64 2.28 0.85 -21.45
N ASN A 65 2.92 0.53 -20.33
CA ASN A 65 3.98 1.36 -19.76
C ASN A 65 5.20 1.47 -20.68
N ILE A 66 5.59 0.38 -21.37
CA ILE A 66 6.68 0.42 -22.36
C ILE A 66 6.32 1.37 -23.52
N MET A 67 5.09 1.26 -24.04
CA MET A 67 4.61 2.14 -25.11
C MET A 67 4.58 3.62 -24.66
N LEU A 68 4.02 3.90 -23.50
CA LEU A 68 3.95 5.26 -22.95
C LEU A 68 5.33 5.84 -22.67
N ARG A 69 6.25 5.02 -22.12
CA ARG A 69 7.65 5.47 -21.96
C ARG A 69 8.27 5.83 -23.28
N GLY A 70 8.14 4.97 -24.31
CA GLY A 70 8.63 5.27 -25.64
C GLY A 70 8.08 6.58 -26.19
N LEU A 71 6.77 6.79 -26.06
CA LEU A 71 6.10 8.03 -26.48
C LEU A 71 6.60 9.25 -25.71
N PHE A 72 6.66 9.18 -24.37
CA PHE A 72 7.08 10.32 -23.55
C PHE A 72 8.57 10.64 -23.69
N MET A 73 9.40 9.63 -23.97
CA MET A 73 10.82 9.83 -24.27
C MET A 73 11.05 10.43 -25.66
N SER A 74 10.17 10.16 -26.63
CA SER A 74 10.30 10.66 -28.01
C SER A 74 9.69 12.05 -28.21
N SER A 75 8.64 12.40 -27.46
CA SER A 75 7.92 13.67 -27.62
C SER A 75 7.46 14.21 -26.26
N ARG A 76 7.99 15.35 -25.87
CA ARG A 76 7.61 16.08 -24.65
C ARG A 76 6.18 16.60 -24.71
N GLU A 77 5.83 17.13 -25.91
CA GLU A 77 4.49 17.67 -26.14
C GLU A 77 3.44 16.60 -25.91
N SER A 78 3.71 15.37 -26.33
CA SER A 78 2.81 14.24 -26.10
C SER A 78 2.63 13.92 -24.61
N ALA A 79 3.70 13.98 -23.82
CA ALA A 79 3.62 13.75 -22.37
C ALA A 79 2.80 14.84 -21.66
N ILE A 80 3.08 16.12 -22.00
CA ILE A 80 2.35 17.26 -21.43
C ILE A 80 0.89 17.24 -21.87
N LEU A 81 0.62 16.98 -23.14
CA LEU A 81 -0.75 16.90 -23.65
C LEU A 81 -1.54 15.77 -22.97
N ALA A 82 -0.96 14.58 -22.84
CA ALA A 82 -1.60 13.46 -22.18
C ALA A 82 -1.89 13.76 -20.70
N LEU A 83 -0.94 14.36 -19.98
CA LEU A 83 -1.12 14.75 -18.58
C LEU A 83 -2.22 15.80 -18.44
N THR A 84 -2.18 16.86 -19.27
CA THR A 84 -3.18 17.93 -19.23
C THR A 84 -4.57 17.44 -19.59
N ALA A 85 -4.70 16.63 -20.62
CA ALA A 85 -5.99 16.06 -21.04
C ALA A 85 -6.57 15.15 -19.94
N SER A 86 -5.73 14.29 -19.34
CA SER A 86 -6.16 13.40 -18.24
C SER A 86 -6.56 14.20 -17.00
N ALA A 87 -5.82 15.24 -16.66
CA ALA A 87 -6.15 16.13 -15.54
C ALA A 87 -7.48 16.86 -15.76
N LEU A 88 -7.71 17.39 -16.95
CA LEU A 88 -8.98 18.05 -17.32
C LEU A 88 -10.18 17.08 -17.26
N MET A 89 -9.97 15.82 -17.70
CA MET A 89 -11.01 14.78 -17.56
C MET A 89 -11.31 14.51 -16.09
N GLY A 90 -10.31 14.45 -15.23
CA GLY A 90 -10.49 14.28 -13.78
C GLY A 90 -11.28 15.43 -13.16
N VAL A 91 -10.94 16.67 -13.47
CA VAL A 91 -11.67 17.85 -13.03
C VAL A 91 -13.13 17.80 -13.49
N ARG A 92 -13.35 17.54 -14.79
CA ARG A 92 -14.71 17.44 -15.35
C ARG A 92 -15.52 16.36 -14.65
N ARG A 93 -14.93 15.17 -14.42
CA ARG A 93 -15.59 14.04 -13.74
C ARG A 93 -15.94 14.38 -12.29
N SER A 94 -15.05 15.10 -11.60
CA SER A 94 -15.28 15.59 -10.25
C SER A 94 -16.53 16.47 -10.16
N TYR A 95 -16.60 17.50 -10.99
CA TYR A 95 -17.77 18.38 -11.02
C TYR A 95 -19.05 17.68 -11.49
N ALA A 96 -18.96 16.77 -12.44
CA ALA A 96 -20.12 16.01 -12.92
C ALA A 96 -20.71 15.08 -11.86
N LYS A 97 -19.87 14.52 -10.97
CA LYS A 97 -20.32 13.57 -9.94
C LYS A 97 -20.65 14.22 -8.60
N GLU A 98 -19.89 15.23 -8.19
CA GLU A 98 -19.96 15.79 -6.84
C GLU A 98 -20.37 17.27 -6.80
N GLY A 99 -20.47 17.92 -7.96
CA GLY A 99 -20.77 19.36 -8.05
C GLY A 99 -19.66 20.28 -7.55
N LYS A 100 -18.52 19.71 -7.10
CA LYS A 100 -17.36 20.42 -6.58
C LYS A 100 -16.06 19.75 -7.00
N PHE A 101 -14.93 20.44 -6.85
CA PHE A 101 -13.63 19.86 -7.10
C PHE A 101 -13.25 18.84 -5.99
N ASN A 102 -12.92 17.62 -6.41
CA ASN A 102 -12.34 16.59 -5.55
C ASN A 102 -11.08 16.04 -6.23
N LYS A 103 -9.95 16.21 -5.56
CA LYS A 103 -8.61 15.80 -6.04
C LYS A 103 -8.50 14.31 -6.38
N PHE A 104 -9.36 13.47 -5.79
CA PHE A 104 -9.39 12.03 -6.06
C PHE A 104 -9.58 11.72 -7.54
N TYR A 105 -10.52 12.41 -8.21
CA TYR A 105 -10.76 12.21 -9.64
C TYR A 105 -9.60 12.69 -10.53
N LEU A 106 -8.81 13.64 -10.04
CA LEU A 106 -7.58 14.05 -10.72
C LEU A 106 -6.53 12.93 -10.67
N VAL A 107 -6.29 12.36 -9.50
CA VAL A 107 -5.36 11.26 -9.30
C VAL A 107 -5.80 10.02 -10.08
N GLU A 108 -7.10 9.66 -9.98
CA GLU A 108 -7.67 8.51 -10.70
C GLU A 108 -7.52 8.64 -12.23
N SER A 109 -7.81 9.81 -12.77
CA SER A 109 -7.75 10.02 -14.22
C SER A 109 -6.32 10.05 -14.79
N THR A 110 -5.32 10.32 -13.96
CA THR A 110 -3.90 10.31 -14.35
C THR A 110 -3.19 9.00 -14.01
N ALA A 111 -3.80 8.12 -13.22
CA ALA A 111 -3.18 6.91 -12.67
C ALA A 111 -2.56 6.00 -13.74
N TRP A 112 -3.23 5.84 -14.90
CA TRP A 112 -2.80 4.98 -15.99
C TRP A 112 -1.45 5.34 -16.62
N MET A 113 -0.99 6.58 -16.44
CA MET A 113 0.26 7.07 -17.00
C MET A 113 1.32 7.45 -15.96
N GLN A 114 0.96 7.51 -14.67
CA GLN A 114 1.86 7.99 -13.61
C GLN A 114 3.16 7.18 -13.54
N GLU A 115 3.08 5.86 -13.65
CA GLU A 115 4.24 4.97 -13.63
C GLU A 115 5.24 5.29 -14.76
N SER A 116 4.74 5.42 -15.99
CA SER A 116 5.55 5.72 -17.15
C SER A 116 6.14 7.13 -17.06
N PHE A 117 5.35 8.10 -16.60
CA PHE A 117 5.77 9.48 -16.44
C PHE A 117 6.90 9.62 -15.41
N VAL A 118 6.75 9.03 -14.22
CA VAL A 118 7.77 9.05 -13.16
C VAL A 118 9.04 8.33 -13.62
N SER A 119 8.91 7.21 -14.32
CA SER A 119 10.05 6.48 -14.86
C SER A 119 10.86 7.32 -15.87
N VAL A 120 10.17 8.01 -16.78
CA VAL A 120 10.81 8.90 -17.77
C VAL A 120 11.43 10.12 -17.10
N LEU A 121 10.73 10.72 -16.12
CA LEU A 121 11.26 11.84 -15.35
C LEU A 121 12.55 11.45 -14.61
N GLY A 122 12.61 10.28 -13.99
CA GLY A 122 13.81 9.77 -13.32
C GLY A 122 14.96 9.51 -14.28
N GLU A 123 14.70 8.99 -15.47
CA GLU A 123 15.75 8.81 -16.51
C GLU A 123 16.30 10.16 -17.00
N HIS A 124 15.45 11.14 -17.22
CA HIS A 124 15.90 12.47 -17.58
C HIS A 124 16.71 13.13 -16.45
N ALA A 125 16.22 13.04 -15.23
CA ALA A 125 16.90 13.58 -14.06
C ALA A 125 18.31 13.02 -13.89
N SER A 126 18.54 11.73 -14.22
CA SER A 126 19.85 11.10 -14.09
C SER A 126 20.87 11.57 -15.11
N ARG A 127 20.42 12.12 -16.25
CA ARG A 127 21.28 12.63 -17.34
C ARG A 127 21.70 14.08 -17.13
N LEU A 128 21.01 14.77 -16.22
CA LEU A 128 21.37 16.10 -15.83
C LEU A 128 22.51 16.01 -14.83
N ASN A 129 23.71 16.41 -15.27
CA ASN A 129 24.83 16.64 -14.37
C ASN A 129 24.58 17.98 -13.68
N ILE A 130 23.63 17.98 -12.71
CA ILE A 130 23.16 19.21 -12.08
C ILE A 130 24.20 19.65 -11.07
N GLN A 131 25.11 20.51 -11.51
CA GLN A 131 26.01 21.26 -10.64
C GLN A 131 25.35 22.52 -10.06
N GLU A 132 24.23 22.95 -10.62
CA GLU A 132 23.52 24.13 -10.14
C GLU A 132 22.50 23.74 -9.07
N ARG A 133 22.75 24.19 -7.85
CA ARG A 133 21.76 24.13 -6.79
C ARG A 133 20.60 25.06 -7.15
N PRO A 134 19.35 24.59 -7.02
CA PRO A 134 18.20 25.45 -7.22
C PRO A 134 18.28 26.69 -6.31
N SER A 135 17.91 27.84 -6.81
CA SER A 135 17.80 29.04 -5.99
C SER A 135 16.66 28.87 -4.99
N LYS A 136 16.75 29.53 -3.83
CA LYS A 136 15.72 29.45 -2.76
C LYS A 136 14.31 29.84 -3.24
N ASP A 137 14.22 30.55 -4.35
CA ASP A 137 12.97 31.10 -4.88
C ASP A 137 12.38 30.27 -6.04
N THR A 138 13.03 29.17 -6.45
CA THR A 138 12.54 28.32 -7.53
C THR A 138 11.56 27.31 -6.97
N SER A 139 10.31 27.31 -7.44
CA SER A 139 9.32 26.32 -7.01
C SER A 139 9.72 24.92 -7.50
N ILE A 140 9.40 23.89 -6.72
CA ILE A 140 9.64 22.47 -7.07
C ILE A 140 9.04 22.15 -8.45
N LEU A 141 7.84 22.64 -8.71
CA LEU A 141 7.16 22.44 -9.99
C LEU A 141 7.92 23.08 -11.14
N GLU A 142 8.46 24.28 -10.94
CA GLU A 142 9.28 24.97 -11.93
C GLU A 142 10.59 24.22 -12.18
N TYR A 143 11.23 23.72 -11.14
CA TYR A 143 12.46 22.95 -11.26
C TYR A 143 12.24 21.61 -11.98
N ILE A 144 11.20 20.86 -11.61
CA ILE A 144 10.79 19.63 -12.30
C ILE A 144 10.46 19.94 -13.76
N THR A 145 9.75 21.03 -14.02
CA THR A 145 9.38 21.47 -15.37
C THR A 145 10.62 21.84 -16.18
N LYS A 146 11.52 22.64 -15.63
CA LYS A 146 12.81 22.99 -16.29
C LYS A 146 13.64 21.75 -16.58
N THR A 147 13.71 20.83 -15.61
CA THR A 147 14.43 19.55 -15.75
C THR A 147 13.83 18.70 -16.87
N LEU A 148 12.51 18.62 -16.96
CA LEU A 148 11.79 17.91 -18.00
C LEU A 148 12.04 18.55 -19.39
N PHE A 149 12.17 19.87 -19.45
CA PHE A 149 12.38 20.63 -20.70
C PHE A 149 13.83 20.66 -21.19
N MET A 150 14.83 20.39 -20.36
CA MET A 150 16.24 20.55 -20.71
C MET A 150 16.88 19.40 -21.50
N VAL A 151 16.26 18.23 -21.57
CA VAL A 151 16.92 17.03 -22.14
C VAL A 151 16.18 16.42 -23.31
N THR A 152 16.83 16.35 -24.47
CA THR A 152 16.51 15.33 -25.48
C THR A 152 17.59 15.10 -26.54
N LYS A 153 17.95 13.83 -26.72
CA LYS A 153 18.38 13.23 -28.00
C LYS A 153 17.33 12.19 -28.35
N PRO A 154 16.46 12.42 -29.34
CA PRO A 154 15.28 11.57 -29.59
C PRO A 154 15.57 10.09 -29.85
N GLY A 155 16.60 9.75 -30.59
CA GLY A 155 16.88 8.37 -30.97
C GLY A 155 17.33 7.45 -29.81
N ALA A 156 18.16 7.96 -28.88
CA ALA A 156 18.58 7.21 -27.71
C ALA A 156 17.41 6.96 -26.72
N ALA A 157 16.50 7.94 -26.64
CA ALA A 157 15.32 7.88 -25.80
C ALA A 157 14.34 6.78 -26.22
N ILE A 158 14.11 6.59 -27.52
CA ILE A 158 13.21 5.53 -28.04
C ILE A 158 13.76 4.15 -27.72
N ALA A 159 15.06 3.91 -27.96
CA ALA A 159 15.68 2.63 -27.66
C ALA A 159 15.60 2.27 -26.17
N GLU A 160 15.77 3.26 -25.29
CA GLU A 160 15.70 3.07 -23.83
C GLU A 160 14.25 2.88 -23.35
N GLY A 161 13.29 3.61 -23.93
CA GLY A 161 11.86 3.39 -23.69
C GLY A 161 11.41 1.98 -24.01
N LEU A 162 11.85 1.42 -25.14
CA LEU A 162 11.54 0.08 -25.59
C LEU A 162 12.25 -1.02 -24.76
N SER A 163 13.40 -0.72 -24.15
CA SER A 163 14.15 -1.70 -23.37
C SER A 163 13.49 -2.11 -22.05
N GLY A 164 12.47 -1.39 -21.60
CA GLY A 164 11.77 -1.68 -20.33
C GLY A 164 12.63 -1.62 -19.07
N LYS A 165 13.84 -1.08 -19.15
CA LYS A 165 14.85 -1.13 -18.07
C LYS A 165 14.58 -0.21 -16.89
N GLY A 166 13.73 0.81 -17.01
CA GLY A 166 13.36 1.69 -15.91
C GLY A 166 12.16 1.15 -15.17
N SER A 167 12.22 1.13 -13.84
CA SER A 167 11.05 0.99 -12.99
C SER A 167 10.75 2.32 -12.31
N VAL A 168 9.53 2.50 -11.81
CA VAL A 168 9.15 3.66 -11.01
C VAL A 168 10.13 3.86 -9.87
N ASN A 169 10.45 2.78 -9.14
CA ASN A 169 11.35 2.85 -7.98
C ASN A 169 12.77 3.31 -8.35
N ARG A 170 13.30 2.90 -9.51
CA ARG A 170 14.58 3.40 -10.00
C ARG A 170 14.51 4.87 -10.43
N GLY A 171 13.39 5.26 -11.04
CA GLY A 171 13.12 6.66 -11.39
C GLY A 171 13.06 7.53 -10.15
N LEU A 172 12.35 7.11 -9.13
CA LEU A 172 12.20 7.82 -7.86
C LEU A 172 13.52 7.95 -7.11
N LYS A 173 14.36 6.92 -7.08
CA LYS A 173 15.73 7.02 -6.53
C LYS A 173 16.54 8.16 -7.15
N LYS A 174 16.35 8.43 -8.44
CA LYS A 174 17.05 9.50 -9.14
C LYS A 174 16.43 10.87 -8.88
N ILE A 175 15.10 10.92 -8.85
CA ILE A 175 14.34 12.14 -8.55
C ILE A 175 14.61 12.61 -7.12
N ASP A 176 14.63 11.70 -6.19
CA ASP A 176 14.87 11.99 -4.78
C ASP A 176 16.20 12.73 -4.59
N ARG A 177 17.28 12.30 -5.22
CA ARG A 177 18.57 13.01 -5.21
C ARG A 177 18.48 14.47 -5.69
N LEU A 178 17.50 14.79 -6.53
CA LEU A 178 17.26 16.15 -7.00
C LEU A 178 16.40 16.94 -6.03
N LEU A 179 15.52 16.28 -5.29
CA LEU A 179 14.58 16.89 -4.37
C LEU A 179 15.19 17.13 -2.98
N ILE A 180 16.18 16.31 -2.56
CA ILE A 180 16.89 16.46 -1.27
C ILE A 180 17.22 17.92 -0.93
N PRO A 181 17.80 18.75 -1.84
CA PRO A 181 18.16 20.12 -1.49
C PRO A 181 16.98 21.03 -1.15
N TYR A 182 15.76 20.64 -1.55
CA TYR A 182 14.53 21.39 -1.26
C TYR A 182 13.90 21.01 0.06
N PHE A 183 13.96 19.71 0.39
CA PHE A 183 13.27 19.14 1.55
C PHE A 183 14.18 18.94 2.77
N ASP A 184 15.50 18.91 2.56
CA ASP A 184 16.53 18.69 3.60
C ASP A 184 16.52 19.72 4.75
N LYS A 185 15.77 20.81 4.60
CA LYS A 185 15.65 21.84 5.64
C LYS A 185 14.48 21.58 6.60
N ASP A 186 13.47 20.89 6.13
CA ASP A 186 12.23 20.67 6.85
C ASP A 186 12.17 19.24 7.45
N HIS A 187 12.98 18.31 6.91
CA HIS A 187 13.14 16.94 7.39
C HIS A 187 14.35 16.85 8.33
N GLY A 188 14.13 17.25 9.57
CA GLY A 188 15.15 17.13 10.60
C GLY A 188 15.22 15.69 11.17
N ASP A 189 16.33 15.38 11.84
CA ASP A 189 16.52 14.13 12.61
C ASP A 189 15.61 14.02 13.85
N ASN A 190 14.64 14.91 14.01
CA ASN A 190 13.86 15.12 15.21
C ASN A 190 12.50 14.40 15.19
N LEU A 191 12.44 13.18 14.64
CA LEU A 191 11.22 12.38 14.74
C LEU A 191 10.91 12.09 16.21
N SER A 192 9.78 12.62 16.71
CA SER A 192 9.25 12.33 18.03
C SER A 192 7.98 11.51 17.92
N VAL A 193 7.99 10.32 18.46
CA VAL A 193 6.84 9.41 18.48
C VAL A 193 6.33 9.29 19.90
N THR A 194 5.07 9.61 20.12
CA THR A 194 4.46 9.54 21.45
C THR A 194 3.18 8.70 21.42
N ARG A 195 2.97 7.92 22.48
CA ARG A 195 1.75 7.15 22.63
C ARG A 195 0.60 8.08 23.02
N VAL A 196 -0.48 8.03 22.25
CA VAL A 196 -1.69 8.81 22.50
C VAL A 196 -2.88 7.89 22.79
N TYR A 197 -3.82 8.39 23.58
CA TYR A 197 -5.06 7.70 23.90
C TYR A 197 -6.22 8.54 23.39
N PRO A 198 -6.98 8.04 22.40
CA PRO A 198 -8.11 8.78 21.85
C PRO A 198 -9.22 8.94 22.89
N LYS A 199 -9.87 10.10 22.91
CA LYS A 199 -11.03 10.37 23.77
C LYS A 199 -12.24 9.51 23.37
N THR A 200 -12.36 9.19 22.10
CA THR A 200 -13.39 8.30 21.55
C THR A 200 -12.73 7.13 20.83
N LYS A 201 -13.37 5.97 20.82
CA LYS A 201 -12.81 4.77 20.19
C LYS A 201 -12.89 4.86 18.66
N VAL A 202 -11.83 5.30 18.02
CA VAL A 202 -11.72 5.40 16.55
C VAL A 202 -11.53 4.03 15.92
N VAL A 203 -10.55 3.25 16.41
CA VAL A 203 -10.28 1.88 15.95
C VAL A 203 -10.99 0.89 16.84
N ARG A 204 -11.81 0.02 16.26
CA ARG A 204 -12.65 -0.94 17.01
C ARG A 204 -11.96 -2.26 17.27
N GLY A 205 -10.98 -2.64 16.41
CA GLY A 205 -10.17 -3.84 16.60
C GLY A 205 -10.93 -5.13 16.34
N GLY A 206 -11.78 -5.17 15.33
CA GLY A 206 -12.43 -6.43 14.90
C GLY A 206 -11.44 -7.39 14.24
N THR A 207 -11.80 -8.66 14.07
CA THR A 207 -10.90 -9.72 13.61
C THR A 207 -10.97 -9.98 12.11
N SER A 208 -11.97 -9.47 11.40
CA SER A 208 -12.14 -9.68 9.97
C SER A 208 -11.38 -8.63 9.14
N THR A 209 -11.11 -8.94 7.86
CA THR A 209 -10.58 -7.98 6.88
C THR A 209 -11.51 -6.79 6.70
N LYS A 210 -12.84 -7.02 6.71
CA LYS A 210 -13.84 -5.96 6.67
C LYS A 210 -13.69 -4.98 7.84
N ASP A 211 -13.45 -5.49 9.04
CA ASP A 211 -13.23 -4.66 10.23
C ASP A 211 -11.93 -3.86 10.12
N ALA A 212 -10.87 -4.50 9.60
CA ALA A 212 -9.59 -3.84 9.36
C ALA A 212 -9.72 -2.65 8.39
N ILE A 213 -10.43 -2.86 7.27
CA ILE A 213 -10.71 -1.80 6.29
C ILE A 213 -11.56 -0.69 6.91
N ALA A 214 -12.58 -1.06 7.70
CA ALA A 214 -13.44 -0.08 8.37
C ALA A 214 -12.67 0.72 9.45
N ASP A 215 -11.74 0.10 10.15
CA ASP A 215 -10.86 0.76 11.12
C ASP A 215 -9.88 1.70 10.44
N GLN A 216 -9.29 1.25 9.33
CA GLN A 216 -8.40 2.07 8.52
C GLN A 216 -9.12 3.33 8.00
N ARG A 217 -10.35 3.17 7.48
CA ARG A 217 -11.16 4.29 7.03
C ARG A 217 -11.44 5.28 8.17
N ARG A 218 -11.89 4.81 9.34
CA ARG A 218 -12.16 5.68 10.49
C ARG A 218 -10.92 6.42 10.96
N LEU A 219 -9.77 5.76 10.98
CA LEU A 219 -8.50 6.40 11.35
C LEU A 219 -8.11 7.50 10.36
N SER A 220 -8.32 7.28 9.06
CA SER A 220 -8.01 8.24 8.01
C SER A 220 -8.98 9.43 7.96
N GLU A 221 -10.27 9.19 8.24
CA GLU A 221 -11.31 10.23 8.17
C GLU A 221 -11.34 11.10 9.43
N GLY A 222 -11.07 10.53 10.60
CA GLY A 222 -11.20 11.22 11.88
C GLY A 222 -10.36 12.49 11.99
N PRO A 223 -9.04 12.46 11.78
CA PRO A 223 -8.19 13.64 11.83
C PRO A 223 -8.43 14.63 10.69
N LEU A 224 -8.71 14.12 9.47
CA LEU A 224 -8.82 14.95 8.26
C LEU A 224 -10.15 15.72 8.17
N ASN A 225 -11.23 15.19 8.72
CA ASN A 225 -12.55 15.83 8.65
C ASN A 225 -12.82 16.85 9.77
N GLY A 226 -11.82 17.16 10.57
CA GLY A 226 -11.98 18.12 11.67
C GLY A 226 -12.86 17.60 12.82
N GLU A 227 -13.26 16.35 12.82
CA GLU A 227 -13.86 15.66 13.94
C GLU A 227 -12.81 15.40 15.03
N ARG A 228 -12.40 16.49 15.65
CA ARG A 228 -11.42 16.49 16.76
C ARG A 228 -11.97 15.89 18.06
N GLU A 229 -13.13 15.26 18.01
CA GLU A 229 -13.72 14.59 19.16
C GLU A 229 -12.83 13.49 19.72
N SER A 230 -12.08 12.79 18.85
CA SER A 230 -11.12 11.77 19.27
C SER A 230 -9.89 12.33 19.96
N GLY A 231 -9.52 13.58 19.68
CA GLY A 231 -8.27 14.20 20.12
C GLY A 231 -7.03 13.64 19.42
N LEU A 232 -7.20 12.87 18.35
CA LEU A 232 -6.11 12.44 17.49
C LEU A 232 -5.76 13.56 16.51
N GLU A 233 -4.47 13.67 16.23
CA GLU A 233 -3.93 14.56 15.23
C GLU A 233 -3.51 13.77 13.99
N TYR A 234 -3.06 14.44 12.93
CA TYR A 234 -2.46 13.80 11.77
C TYR A 234 -1.18 13.02 12.16
N GLY A 235 -0.71 12.15 11.29
CA GLY A 235 0.46 11.31 11.58
C GLY A 235 0.20 10.30 12.70
N THR A 236 -0.99 9.72 12.80
CA THR A 236 -1.33 8.73 13.83
C THR A 236 -1.39 7.34 13.25
N ILE A 237 -0.61 6.40 13.81
CA ILE A 237 -0.67 4.96 13.53
C ILE A 237 -1.38 4.28 14.70
N ALA A 238 -2.30 3.34 14.39
CA ALA A 238 -2.99 2.57 15.42
C ALA A 238 -2.43 1.14 15.52
N CYS A 239 -2.13 0.69 16.74
CA CYS A 239 -1.71 -0.66 17.05
C CYS A 239 -2.78 -1.39 17.84
N CYS A 240 -3.30 -2.48 17.28
CA CYS A 240 -4.26 -3.36 17.92
C CYS A 240 -3.58 -4.64 18.39
N LYS A 241 -3.61 -4.92 19.68
CA LYS A 241 -3.09 -6.15 20.28
C LYS A 241 -4.19 -7.17 20.46
N TYR A 242 -4.00 -8.36 19.93
CA TYR A 242 -4.92 -9.49 20.04
C TYR A 242 -4.31 -10.60 20.88
N ARG A 243 -5.07 -11.15 21.81
CA ARG A 243 -4.66 -12.32 22.55
C ARG A 243 -5.16 -13.58 21.85
N LYS A 244 -4.25 -14.48 21.50
CA LYS A 244 -4.56 -15.77 20.90
C LYS A 244 -5.02 -16.77 21.95
N ALA A 245 -5.61 -17.89 21.50
CA ALA A 245 -6.10 -18.94 22.38
C ALA A 245 -4.99 -19.64 23.19
N ASP A 246 -3.78 -19.68 22.63
CA ASP A 246 -2.56 -20.21 23.29
C ASP A 246 -1.94 -19.26 24.32
N GLY A 247 -2.53 -18.07 24.51
CA GLY A 247 -2.06 -17.04 25.42
C GLY A 247 -1.00 -16.09 24.83
N THR A 248 -0.48 -16.36 23.64
CA THR A 248 0.42 -15.48 22.90
C THR A 248 -0.33 -14.30 22.27
N TYR A 249 0.40 -13.39 21.65
CA TYR A 249 -0.19 -12.20 21.06
C TYR A 249 0.02 -12.15 19.55
N ALA A 250 -0.87 -11.44 18.87
CA ALA A 250 -0.72 -11.02 17.49
C ALA A 250 -1.09 -9.54 17.39
N TRP A 251 -0.60 -8.86 16.36
CA TRP A 251 -0.78 -7.43 16.22
C TRP A 251 -1.36 -7.07 14.87
N ARG A 252 -2.23 -6.07 14.85
CA ARG A 252 -2.62 -5.39 13.63
C ARG A 252 -2.24 -3.93 13.73
N ILE A 253 -1.50 -3.46 12.76
CA ILE A 253 -1.07 -2.08 12.63
C ILE A 253 -1.90 -1.44 11.52
N ILE A 254 -2.47 -0.27 11.78
CA ILE A 254 -3.32 0.46 10.83
C ILE A 254 -2.66 1.79 10.54
N ILE A 255 -2.36 2.03 9.27
CA ILE A 255 -1.60 3.18 8.80
C ILE A 255 -2.46 3.99 7.84
N PRO A 256 -2.73 5.27 8.10
CA PRO A 256 -3.46 6.16 7.19
C PRO A 256 -2.62 6.50 5.96
N GLY A 257 -3.20 7.27 5.05
CA GLY A 257 -2.50 7.82 3.89
C GLY A 257 -1.78 9.12 4.20
N THR A 258 -1.20 9.73 3.17
CA THR A 258 -0.56 11.05 3.22
C THR A 258 -1.52 12.11 3.77
N ASP A 259 -1.10 12.85 4.77
CA ASP A 259 -1.90 13.91 5.38
C ASP A 259 -1.61 15.31 4.80
N GLY A 260 -0.45 15.49 4.18
CA GLY A 260 -0.06 16.72 3.50
C GLY A 260 0.45 17.84 4.42
N ASN A 261 0.70 17.55 5.69
CA ASN A 261 1.30 18.50 6.63
C ASN A 261 2.82 18.41 6.57
N HIS A 262 3.49 19.55 6.58
CA HIS A 262 4.96 19.63 6.43
C HIS A 262 5.73 19.10 7.63
N ASP A 263 5.13 19.09 8.79
CA ASP A 263 5.70 18.62 10.06
C ASP A 263 5.25 17.18 10.39
N SER A 264 4.62 16.50 9.45
CA SER A 264 4.16 15.13 9.58
C SER A 264 5.13 14.14 8.91
N PRO A 265 5.44 13.01 9.57
CA PRO A 265 6.20 11.94 8.92
C PRO A 265 5.41 11.28 7.77
N MET A 266 4.14 11.65 7.58
CA MET A 266 3.23 11.13 6.55
C MET A 266 3.02 12.15 5.42
N ASP A 267 4.03 12.91 5.06
CA ASP A 267 3.98 13.93 4.02
C ASP A 267 4.18 13.38 2.59
N TRP A 268 4.14 14.27 1.61
CA TRP A 268 4.35 13.89 0.21
C TRP A 268 5.79 13.49 -0.11
N TYR A 269 6.77 14.05 0.57
CA TYR A 269 8.18 13.79 0.30
C TYR A 269 8.57 12.35 0.65
N THR A 270 8.14 11.88 1.82
CA THR A 270 8.44 10.53 2.26
C THR A 270 7.84 9.44 1.35
N ASN A 271 6.84 9.76 0.53
CA ASN A 271 6.38 8.84 -0.54
C ASN A 271 7.48 8.56 -1.57
N PHE A 272 8.27 9.57 -1.94
CA PHE A 272 9.35 9.39 -2.92
C PHE A 272 10.47 8.54 -2.34
N GLU A 273 10.85 8.79 -1.08
CA GLU A 273 11.86 8.01 -0.38
C GLU A 273 11.44 6.54 -0.24
N LEU A 274 10.23 6.29 0.24
CA LEU A 274 9.65 4.95 0.42
C LEU A 274 9.59 4.13 -0.88
N MET A 275 9.29 4.78 -2.00
CA MET A 275 9.19 4.12 -3.30
C MET A 275 10.56 3.96 -3.99
N SER A 276 11.66 4.35 -3.36
CA SER A 276 13.00 4.18 -3.91
C SER A 276 13.37 2.70 -4.05
N ALA A 277 14.13 2.36 -5.10
CA ALA A 277 14.76 1.06 -5.24
C ALA A 277 15.96 0.86 -4.29
N ASP A 278 16.39 1.89 -3.58
CA ASP A 278 17.50 1.85 -2.65
C ASP A 278 16.99 1.67 -1.23
N GLU A 279 17.28 0.52 -0.62
CA GLU A 279 16.89 0.19 0.76
C GLU A 279 17.39 1.24 1.77
N ARG A 280 18.63 1.72 1.60
CA ARG A 280 19.17 2.75 2.50
C ARG A 280 18.37 4.04 2.45
N GLN A 281 17.92 4.40 1.25
CA GLN A 281 17.10 5.59 1.04
C GLN A 281 15.68 5.38 1.61
N ARG A 282 15.07 4.19 1.42
CA ARG A 282 13.80 3.87 2.10
C ARG A 282 13.95 3.90 3.61
N GLY A 283 15.08 3.42 4.14
CA GLY A 283 15.37 3.42 5.58
C GLY A 283 15.52 4.82 6.20
N THR A 284 15.81 5.86 5.40
CA THR A 284 15.84 7.25 5.89
C THR A 284 14.46 7.90 5.92
N ALA A 285 13.47 7.34 5.22
CA ALA A 285 12.11 7.88 5.19
C ALA A 285 11.53 7.99 6.60
N GLU A 286 11.11 9.19 6.98
CA GLU A 286 10.55 9.44 8.32
C GLU A 286 9.33 8.59 8.61
N SER A 287 8.50 8.35 7.61
CA SER A 287 7.32 7.48 7.72
C SER A 287 7.66 6.03 8.04
N LEU A 288 8.76 5.47 7.49
CA LEU A 288 9.20 4.12 7.82
C LEU A 288 9.82 4.06 9.23
N ARG A 289 10.60 5.08 9.60
CA ARG A 289 11.15 5.23 10.95
C ARG A 289 10.04 5.43 11.99
N PHE A 290 8.98 6.16 11.62
CA PHE A 290 7.79 6.34 12.45
C PHE A 290 7.09 5.00 12.73
N LEU A 291 6.91 4.15 11.72
CA LEU A 291 6.36 2.80 11.91
C LEU A 291 7.25 1.98 12.84
N ASP A 292 8.57 1.96 12.59
CA ASP A 292 9.52 1.20 13.43
C ASP A 292 9.47 1.61 14.90
N GLU A 293 9.49 2.91 15.14
CA GLU A 293 9.41 3.44 16.52
C GLU A 293 8.04 3.14 17.15
N THR A 294 6.96 3.23 16.38
CA THR A 294 5.62 2.85 16.84
C THR A 294 5.56 1.39 17.25
N MET A 295 6.13 0.47 16.47
CA MET A 295 6.18 -0.97 16.77
C MET A 295 6.98 -1.26 18.04
N LYS A 296 8.12 -0.59 18.21
CA LYS A 296 8.94 -0.69 19.43
C LYS A 296 8.18 -0.21 20.67
N GLN A 297 7.57 0.98 20.60
CA GLN A 297 6.81 1.54 21.72
C GLN A 297 5.54 0.76 22.05
N ALA A 298 4.94 0.09 21.05
CA ALA A 298 3.84 -0.85 21.28
C ALA A 298 4.29 -2.11 22.02
N GLY A 299 5.59 -2.41 22.02
CA GLY A 299 6.18 -3.59 22.65
C GLY A 299 6.01 -4.86 21.80
N ILE A 300 5.97 -4.72 20.46
CA ILE A 300 5.90 -5.85 19.53
C ILE A 300 7.23 -6.60 19.57
N GLN A 301 7.18 -7.89 19.83
CA GLN A 301 8.36 -8.76 19.87
C GLN A 301 8.68 -9.29 18.45
N PRO A 302 9.94 -9.68 18.18
CA PRO A 302 10.32 -10.22 16.87
C PRO A 302 9.48 -11.40 16.39
N ASP A 303 9.01 -12.25 17.33
CA ASP A 303 8.23 -13.46 17.02
C ASP A 303 6.70 -13.23 17.12
N ASP A 304 6.26 -12.01 17.42
CA ASP A 304 4.85 -11.68 17.44
C ASP A 304 4.32 -11.55 15.99
N PRO A 305 3.30 -12.34 15.58
CA PRO A 305 2.69 -12.18 14.26
C PRO A 305 2.11 -10.78 14.06
N VAL A 306 2.49 -10.12 12.97
CA VAL A 306 2.05 -8.77 12.63
C VAL A 306 1.31 -8.76 11.31
N GLU A 307 0.13 -8.13 11.29
CA GLU A 307 -0.59 -7.71 10.10
C GLU A 307 -0.50 -6.19 9.98
N ILE A 308 -0.16 -5.67 8.80
CA ILE A 308 -0.15 -4.23 8.53
C ILE A 308 -1.22 -3.89 7.51
N VAL A 309 -2.12 -2.98 7.86
CA VAL A 309 -3.21 -2.49 6.99
C VAL A 309 -2.97 -1.03 6.67
N GLY A 310 -2.75 -0.71 5.39
CA GLY A 310 -2.39 0.64 4.97
C GLY A 310 -3.18 1.15 3.77
N HIS A 311 -3.48 2.45 3.77
CA HIS A 311 -4.11 3.14 2.65
C HIS A 311 -3.13 4.13 2.03
N SER A 312 -3.09 4.19 0.68
CA SER A 312 -2.22 5.14 -0.04
C SER A 312 -0.77 5.04 0.44
N GLN A 313 -0.18 6.08 1.03
CA GLN A 313 1.15 6.05 1.64
C GLN A 313 1.29 4.96 2.70
N GLY A 314 0.26 4.74 3.53
CA GLY A 314 0.28 3.69 4.54
C GLY A 314 0.50 2.29 3.96
N GLY A 315 0.01 2.03 2.74
CA GLY A 315 0.30 0.78 2.03
C GLY A 315 1.71 0.74 1.43
N ILE A 316 2.30 1.88 1.06
CA ILE A 316 3.71 1.94 0.65
C ILE A 316 4.60 1.63 1.87
N ILE A 317 4.28 2.21 3.04
CA ILE A 317 4.98 1.92 4.29
C ILE A 317 4.88 0.43 4.64
N ALA A 318 3.69 -0.17 4.51
CA ALA A 318 3.48 -1.59 4.75
C ALA A 318 4.34 -2.47 3.83
N ALA A 319 4.41 -2.13 2.55
CA ALA A 319 5.23 -2.84 1.56
C ALA A 319 6.73 -2.68 1.84
N ALA A 320 7.18 -1.46 2.16
CA ALA A 320 8.56 -1.20 2.54
C ALA A 320 8.94 -1.96 3.82
N ALA A 321 8.08 -1.96 4.84
CA ALA A 321 8.30 -2.71 6.07
C ALA A 321 8.36 -4.23 5.84
N ALA A 322 7.46 -4.79 5.02
CA ALA A 322 7.48 -6.20 4.66
C ALA A 322 8.75 -6.61 3.91
N THR A 323 9.38 -5.67 3.18
CA THR A 323 10.65 -5.90 2.50
C THR A 323 11.86 -5.70 3.41
N ASP A 324 11.88 -4.59 4.17
CA ASP A 324 13.09 -4.12 4.84
C ASP A 324 13.18 -4.53 6.34
N PHE A 325 12.08 -5.03 6.93
CA PHE A 325 12.03 -5.44 8.34
C PHE A 325 11.90 -6.96 8.56
N GLN A 326 12.17 -7.78 7.55
CA GLN A 326 12.04 -9.24 7.60
C GLN A 326 12.87 -9.86 8.75
N ASP A 327 14.05 -9.33 9.00
CA ASP A 327 14.94 -9.80 10.07
C ASP A 327 14.57 -9.23 11.46
N LYS A 328 13.60 -8.33 11.52
CA LYS A 328 13.30 -7.56 12.74
C LYS A 328 11.94 -7.89 13.35
N TYR A 329 10.94 -8.17 12.49
CA TYR A 329 9.56 -8.42 12.89
C TYR A 329 8.95 -9.54 12.02
N ASP A 330 8.07 -10.34 12.62
CA ASP A 330 7.30 -11.38 11.93
C ASP A 330 6.07 -10.75 11.21
N ILE A 331 6.30 -10.05 10.11
CA ILE A 331 5.23 -9.45 9.30
C ILE A 331 4.65 -10.54 8.38
N GLN A 332 3.56 -11.18 8.82
CA GLN A 332 2.95 -12.30 8.12
C GLN A 332 1.95 -11.88 7.04
N HIS A 333 1.37 -10.68 7.17
CA HIS A 333 0.33 -10.23 6.24
C HIS A 333 0.34 -8.72 6.09
N ILE A 334 0.18 -8.25 4.85
CA ILE A 334 -0.12 -6.86 4.57
C ILE A 334 -1.41 -6.73 3.77
N ALA A 335 -2.25 -5.76 4.11
CA ALA A 335 -3.42 -5.39 3.34
C ALA A 335 -3.29 -3.93 2.89
N THR A 336 -3.21 -3.71 1.59
CA THR A 336 -3.00 -2.38 1.03
C THR A 336 -4.20 -1.91 0.23
N LEU A 337 -4.57 -0.65 0.39
CA LEU A 337 -5.75 -0.06 -0.19
C LEU A 337 -5.34 1.17 -1.01
N GLY A 338 -5.48 1.09 -2.35
CA GLY A 338 -5.17 2.22 -3.24
C GLY A 338 -3.71 2.68 -3.17
N SER A 339 -2.77 1.76 -2.99
CA SER A 339 -1.34 2.04 -2.79
C SER A 339 -0.52 1.61 -4.01
N PRO A 340 0.45 2.40 -4.47
CA PRO A 340 1.29 2.08 -5.62
C PRO A 340 2.44 1.14 -5.23
N ILE A 341 2.14 -0.11 -4.91
CA ILE A 341 3.10 -1.10 -4.39
C ILE A 341 3.58 -2.13 -5.42
N ALA A 342 3.15 -2.03 -6.67
CA ALA A 342 3.40 -3.05 -7.70
C ALA A 342 4.89 -3.31 -8.01
N ASN A 343 5.79 -2.48 -7.54
CA ASN A 343 7.23 -2.63 -7.74
C ASN A 343 8.00 -3.10 -6.49
N PHE A 344 7.30 -3.44 -5.43
CA PHE A 344 7.88 -4.10 -4.27
C PHE A 344 7.86 -5.61 -4.48
N GLU A 345 8.94 -6.28 -4.15
CA GLU A 345 9.06 -7.73 -4.09
C GLU A 345 8.70 -8.16 -2.66
N ILE A 346 7.45 -8.62 -2.47
CA ILE A 346 6.88 -8.95 -1.16
C ILE A 346 6.50 -10.43 -1.16
#